data_3f751f46be634820270b2d2de25ccfce
#
_entry.id   3f751f46be634820270b2d2de25ccfce
#
_cell.length_a   1.000
_cell.length_b   1.000
_cell.length_c   1.000
_cell.angle_alpha   90.00
_cell.angle_beta   90.00
_cell.angle_gamma   90.00
#
_symmetry.space_group_name_H-M   'P 1'
#
loop_
_entity.id
_entity.type
_entity.pdbx_description
1 polymer ?
#
loop_
_entity_poly.entity_id
_entity_poly.type
_entity_poly.pdbx_seq_one_letter_code
_entity_poly.pdbx_strand_id
1 'polypeptide(L)'
;MTDAYPPAFGLRTRWCGELRPSYAGEEVALCGWVARRREHGEHLAFMDLRDRTGVVQCVIDGSVDVRSEWVVRVTGTVRRRPEGTENPSLATGEAEVADCQVEVLARAEPPPFPLDERTETDETIRLRHRYVDLRRDRMQRNLRARATANAALRRSMEEQGFVEVETPLLMASTPEGARDFVVPSRLHPGRFYALPQSPQLFKQLCMVGGVDRYYQIARCVRDEDLRGNRQFEFTQLDLEASFAGQEDIIEVLTTAVRACAAKLAPSREPGDFPRMTWYDAMERYGSDKPDVRFGLELVELSELFAESGFNAFRGQCVKGIRVPGGAGLSRKRLDELTDQAKLWGAKGLVWMRVQTEALDSPVAKFLSEEELAGVRSQLEAEVGDLLLLVADKRTVVRHVLGLLRLELARPPVSEGGLQFLWIVDFPLFEDIDEDGRPVPAHHPFTMPHPDDLKLLESGSPEDLLGVRSQAYDLVLNGWELGSGSVRIVQPEIQRTVLRLVGIDEATMQQRFGFLL
;
A
#
# COMPACT_ATOMS: atom_id res chain seq x y z
N MET A 1 0.24 13.96 20.96
CA MET A 1 -0.81 13.53 21.90
C MET A 1 -0.12 12.82 23.06
N THR A 2 -0.31 13.28 24.27
CA THR A 2 -0.01 12.47 25.45
C THR A 2 -0.97 11.29 25.40
N ASP A 3 -0.51 10.15 24.88
CA ASP A 3 -1.26 8.91 24.96
C ASP A 3 -1.47 8.62 26.45
N ALA A 4 -2.65 8.95 26.93
CA ALA A 4 -3.05 8.58 28.29
C ALA A 4 -3.02 7.06 28.35
N TYR A 5 -2.16 6.50 29.19
CA TYR A 5 -2.12 5.07 29.40
C TYR A 5 -3.49 4.60 29.89
N PRO A 6 -4.01 3.49 29.34
CA PRO A 6 -5.27 2.96 29.82
C PRO A 6 -5.16 2.58 31.32
N PRO A 7 -6.25 2.63 32.07
CA PRO A 7 -6.24 2.22 33.47
C PRO A 7 -5.60 0.84 33.62
N ALA A 8 -4.65 0.73 34.54
CA ALA A 8 -4.11 -0.57 34.91
C ALA A 8 -5.18 -1.40 35.62
N PHE A 9 -5.13 -2.72 35.46
CA PHE A 9 -6.08 -3.62 36.10
C PHE A 9 -5.43 -4.96 36.50
N GLY A 10 -6.07 -5.72 37.34
CA GLY A 10 -5.62 -7.02 37.80
C GLY A 10 -4.42 -6.93 38.70
N LEU A 11 -3.34 -7.64 38.37
CA LEU A 11 -2.14 -7.75 39.21
C LEU A 11 -1.23 -6.52 39.18
N ARG A 12 -1.51 -5.54 38.30
CA ARG A 12 -0.69 -4.34 38.14
C ARG A 12 -1.42 -3.08 38.60
N THR A 13 -0.67 -2.12 39.14
CA THR A 13 -1.17 -0.78 39.47
C THR A 13 -0.76 0.28 38.43
N ARG A 14 0.35 0.05 37.70
CA ARG A 14 0.91 0.93 36.69
C ARG A 14 1.42 0.12 35.49
N TRP A 15 1.68 0.82 34.37
CA TRP A 15 2.35 0.27 33.21
C TRP A 15 3.86 0.55 33.28
N CYS A 16 4.67 -0.36 32.70
CA CYS A 16 6.13 -0.18 32.69
C CYS A 16 6.54 1.12 32.00
N GLY A 17 6.02 1.39 30.80
CA GLY A 17 6.37 2.57 30.02
C GLY A 17 5.79 3.89 30.51
N GLU A 18 4.88 3.84 31.50
CA GLU A 18 4.22 5.02 32.08
C GLU A 18 5.12 5.79 33.04
N LEU A 19 6.05 5.09 33.71
CA LEU A 19 6.79 5.64 34.82
C LEU A 19 7.68 6.81 34.44
N ARG A 20 7.62 7.86 35.27
CA ARG A 20 8.40 9.10 35.14
C ARG A 20 8.89 9.52 36.52
N PRO A 21 9.87 10.44 36.62
CA PRO A 21 10.31 11.00 37.91
C PRO A 21 9.20 11.60 38.75
N SER A 22 8.10 12.01 38.15
CA SER A 22 6.93 12.56 38.86
C SER A 22 6.21 11.52 39.73
N TYR A 23 6.44 10.23 39.52
CA TYR A 23 5.91 9.12 40.35
C TYR A 23 6.85 8.74 41.49
N ALA A 24 7.97 9.45 41.71
CA ALA A 24 8.91 9.14 42.75
C ALA A 24 8.23 9.12 44.13
N GLY A 25 8.44 8.04 44.89
CA GLY A 25 7.81 7.77 46.17
C GLY A 25 6.53 6.92 46.08
N GLU A 26 5.97 6.68 44.93
CA GLU A 26 4.82 5.80 44.77
C GLU A 26 5.23 4.32 44.87
N GLU A 27 4.49 3.53 45.60
CA GLU A 27 4.53 2.07 45.53
C GLU A 27 3.77 1.60 44.30
N VAL A 28 4.41 0.74 43.51
CA VAL A 28 3.83 0.22 42.26
C VAL A 28 3.90 -1.30 42.18
N ALA A 29 2.93 -1.89 41.51
CA ALA A 29 2.97 -3.28 41.08
C ALA A 29 2.98 -3.29 39.54
N LEU A 30 4.00 -3.87 38.96
CA LEU A 30 4.20 -4.01 37.52
C LEU A 30 4.15 -5.47 37.13
N CYS A 31 3.65 -5.78 35.93
CA CYS A 31 3.71 -7.12 35.34
C CYS A 31 4.25 -7.03 33.93
N GLY A 32 5.17 -7.93 33.59
CA GLY A 32 5.80 -7.91 32.26
C GLY A 32 6.75 -9.08 32.06
N TRP A 33 7.50 -8.98 30.98
CA TRP A 33 8.55 -9.91 30.62
C TRP A 33 9.91 -9.34 31.01
N VAL A 34 10.80 -10.20 31.51
CA VAL A 34 12.20 -9.85 31.77
C VAL A 34 12.91 -9.66 30.43
N ALA A 35 13.10 -8.43 30.00
CA ALA A 35 13.78 -8.15 28.74
C ALA A 35 15.31 -8.37 28.86
N ARG A 36 15.88 -7.98 29.99
CA ARG A 36 17.31 -8.12 30.26
C ARG A 36 17.56 -8.12 31.76
N ARG A 37 18.55 -8.92 32.21
CA ARG A 37 19.11 -8.89 33.58
C ARG A 37 20.60 -8.60 33.48
N ARG A 38 21.10 -7.73 34.36
CA ARG A 38 22.52 -7.34 34.44
C ARG A 38 22.94 -7.43 35.89
N GLU A 39 23.99 -8.18 36.20
CA GLU A 39 24.58 -8.25 37.51
C GLU A 39 25.45 -7.04 37.80
N HIS A 40 25.40 -6.55 39.03
CA HIS A 40 26.22 -5.44 39.52
C HIS A 40 26.73 -5.74 40.93
N GLY A 41 27.76 -6.58 40.99
CA GLY A 41 28.27 -7.12 42.26
C GLY A 41 27.45 -8.31 42.78
N GLU A 42 27.71 -8.71 44.04
CA GLU A 42 27.14 -9.94 44.62
C GLU A 42 25.67 -9.80 45.07
N HIS A 43 25.26 -8.58 45.42
CA HIS A 43 23.95 -8.34 46.06
C HIS A 43 23.02 -7.44 45.25
N LEU A 44 23.42 -7.00 44.05
CA LEU A 44 22.66 -6.07 43.24
C LEU A 44 22.55 -6.54 41.79
N ALA A 45 21.37 -6.51 41.23
CA ALA A 45 21.14 -6.68 39.81
C ALA A 45 20.14 -5.67 39.27
N PHE A 46 20.30 -5.33 38.01
CA PHE A 46 19.34 -4.52 37.27
C PHE A 46 18.55 -5.40 36.33
N MET A 47 17.24 -5.33 36.41
CA MET A 47 16.31 -6.03 35.53
C MET A 47 15.50 -5.03 34.71
N ASP A 48 15.59 -5.13 33.40
CA ASP A 48 14.74 -4.38 32.50
C ASP A 48 13.42 -5.14 32.30
N LEU A 49 12.34 -4.62 32.88
CA LEU A 49 11.00 -5.18 32.79
C LEU A 49 10.26 -4.53 31.62
N ARG A 50 9.73 -5.33 30.71
CA ARG A 50 9.03 -4.88 29.51
C ARG A 50 7.56 -5.29 29.55
N ASP A 51 6.70 -4.34 29.21
CA ASP A 51 5.31 -4.62 28.84
C ASP A 51 4.99 -3.99 27.46
N ARG A 52 3.73 -3.97 27.08
CA ARG A 52 3.29 -3.40 25.79
C ARG A 52 3.51 -1.88 25.67
N THR A 53 3.78 -1.18 26.74
CA THR A 53 3.92 0.28 26.78
C THR A 53 5.37 0.74 26.77
N GLY A 54 6.29 -0.15 27.14
CA GLY A 54 7.72 0.16 27.16
C GLY A 54 8.50 -0.68 28.16
N VAL A 55 9.67 -0.19 28.51
CA VAL A 55 10.63 -0.84 29.41
C VAL A 55 10.91 0.07 30.59
N VAL A 56 11.01 -0.52 31.79
CA VAL A 56 11.50 0.18 32.98
C VAL A 56 12.58 -0.65 33.67
N GLN A 57 13.59 0.03 34.22
CA GLN A 57 14.60 -0.62 35.06
C GLN A 57 14.05 -0.89 36.47
N CYS A 58 14.21 -2.12 36.93
CA CYS A 58 13.94 -2.54 38.30
C CYS A 58 15.26 -2.90 38.99
N VAL A 59 15.48 -2.38 40.16
CA VAL A 59 16.64 -2.69 41.02
C VAL A 59 16.26 -3.85 41.90
N ILE A 60 16.88 -5.00 41.69
CA ILE A 60 16.55 -6.26 42.40
C ILE A 60 17.75 -6.77 43.18
N ASP A 61 17.49 -7.65 44.16
CA ASP A 61 18.56 -8.38 44.81
C ASP A 61 19.28 -9.32 43.85
N GLY A 62 20.61 -9.40 43.93
CA GLY A 62 21.44 -10.24 43.06
C GLY A 62 21.14 -11.73 43.14
N SER A 63 20.56 -12.20 44.26
CA SER A 63 20.17 -13.60 44.46
C SER A 63 18.88 -14.01 43.73
N VAL A 64 18.11 -13.04 43.20
CA VAL A 64 16.86 -13.31 42.47
C VAL A 64 17.15 -13.98 41.14
N ASP A 65 16.80 -15.26 40.97
CA ASP A 65 16.95 -16.00 39.73
C ASP A 65 15.77 -15.70 38.81
N VAL A 66 16.00 -14.82 37.86
CA VAL A 66 15.07 -14.51 36.76
C VAL A 66 15.83 -14.48 35.43
N ARG A 67 15.21 -15.01 34.38
CA ARG A 67 15.84 -15.15 33.05
C ARG A 67 15.02 -14.41 31.98
N SER A 68 15.68 -14.18 30.85
CA SER A 68 15.07 -13.51 29.71
C SER A 68 13.73 -14.14 29.34
N GLU A 69 12.75 -13.28 29.10
CA GLU A 69 11.37 -13.60 28.70
C GLU A 69 10.53 -14.34 29.74
N TRP A 70 11.03 -14.54 30.99
CA TRP A 70 10.16 -14.96 32.07
C TRP A 70 9.14 -13.88 32.38
N VAL A 71 7.94 -14.29 32.74
CA VAL A 71 6.85 -13.41 33.17
C VAL A 71 6.92 -13.20 34.67
N VAL A 72 7.02 -11.95 35.07
CA VAL A 72 7.14 -11.60 36.50
C VAL A 72 6.18 -10.50 36.88
N ARG A 73 5.82 -10.50 38.19
CA ARG A 73 5.25 -9.35 38.88
C ARG A 73 6.33 -8.74 39.74
N VAL A 74 6.46 -7.43 39.69
CA VAL A 74 7.42 -6.67 40.49
C VAL A 74 6.64 -5.66 41.33
N THR A 75 6.83 -5.68 42.61
CA THR A 75 6.36 -4.63 43.54
C THR A 75 7.55 -3.88 44.09
N GLY A 76 7.47 -2.57 44.18
CA GLY A 76 8.55 -1.72 44.65
C GLY A 76 8.21 -0.25 44.58
N THR A 77 9.15 0.60 44.95
CA THR A 77 8.98 2.05 45.02
C THR A 77 9.64 2.74 43.80
N VAL A 78 8.90 3.59 43.11
CA VAL A 78 9.46 4.41 42.06
C VAL A 78 10.43 5.43 42.63
N ARG A 79 11.61 5.54 42.04
CA ARG A 79 12.55 6.62 42.36
C ARG A 79 13.19 7.19 41.09
N ARG A 80 13.76 8.40 41.24
CA ARG A 80 14.62 8.97 40.21
C ARG A 80 15.92 8.18 40.15
N ARG A 81 16.44 7.90 38.94
CA ARG A 81 17.77 7.29 38.81
C ARG A 81 18.84 8.19 39.42
N PRO A 82 19.93 7.61 39.95
CA PRO A 82 21.09 8.40 40.37
C PRO A 82 21.62 9.26 39.23
N GLU A 83 22.11 10.46 39.54
CA GLU A 83 22.67 11.38 38.58
C GLU A 83 23.79 10.74 37.75
N GLY A 84 23.75 10.88 36.44
CA GLY A 84 24.70 10.29 35.49
C GLY A 84 24.41 8.84 35.10
N THR A 85 23.30 8.23 35.61
CA THR A 85 22.88 6.87 35.23
C THR A 85 21.59 6.86 34.40
N GLU A 86 21.11 8.02 33.99
CA GLU A 86 19.94 8.19 33.15
C GLU A 86 20.15 7.53 31.77
N ASN A 87 19.09 6.99 31.21
CA ASN A 87 19.13 6.38 29.88
C ASN A 87 18.24 7.15 28.90
N PRO A 88 18.81 8.06 28.10
CA PRO A 88 18.03 8.88 27.16
C PRO A 88 17.33 8.09 26.04
N SER A 89 17.70 6.81 25.85
CA SER A 89 17.05 5.95 24.84
C SER A 89 15.72 5.36 25.31
N LEU A 90 15.38 5.50 26.59
CA LEU A 90 14.13 5.03 27.17
C LEU A 90 13.26 6.19 27.64
N ALA A 91 11.98 6.16 27.33
CA ALA A 91 11.03 7.16 27.83
C ALA A 91 10.94 7.18 29.38
N THR A 92 11.28 6.08 30.03
CA THR A 92 11.36 5.90 31.49
C THR A 92 12.78 6.12 32.03
N GLY A 93 13.71 6.54 31.18
CA GLY A 93 15.15 6.49 31.47
C GLY A 93 15.65 7.31 32.65
N GLU A 94 14.85 8.26 33.15
CA GLU A 94 15.13 9.04 34.35
C GLU A 94 14.55 8.42 35.63
N ALA A 95 13.71 7.37 35.51
CA ALA A 95 13.07 6.69 36.63
C ALA A 95 13.47 5.23 36.69
N GLU A 96 13.41 4.64 37.84
CA GLU A 96 13.57 3.20 38.10
C GLU A 96 12.68 2.78 39.26
N VAL A 97 12.46 1.48 39.39
CA VAL A 97 11.78 0.90 40.56
C VAL A 97 12.81 0.27 41.49
N ALA A 98 12.81 0.68 42.74
CA ALA A 98 13.71 0.22 43.78
C ALA A 98 12.98 -0.64 44.82
N ASP A 99 13.75 -1.27 45.69
CA ASP A 99 13.25 -2.13 46.77
C ASP A 99 12.29 -3.22 46.25
N CYS A 100 12.67 -3.78 45.11
CA CYS A 100 11.81 -4.67 44.35
C CYS A 100 11.66 -6.05 45.00
N GLN A 101 10.41 -6.47 45.17
CA GLN A 101 10.04 -7.88 45.36
C GLN A 101 9.59 -8.46 44.04
N VAL A 102 10.16 -9.59 43.63
CA VAL A 102 9.90 -10.24 42.37
C VAL A 102 9.17 -11.56 42.57
N GLU A 103 7.98 -11.66 42.01
CA GLU A 103 7.20 -12.89 41.95
C GLU A 103 7.25 -13.43 40.51
N VAL A 104 7.73 -14.67 40.34
CA VAL A 104 7.75 -15.35 39.04
C VAL A 104 6.37 -15.92 38.75
N LEU A 105 5.65 -15.34 37.78
CA LEU A 105 4.33 -15.79 37.37
C LEU A 105 4.41 -16.96 36.40
N ALA A 106 5.40 -16.93 35.47
CA ALA A 106 5.66 -18.02 34.56
C ALA A 106 7.13 -18.04 34.11
N ARG A 107 7.69 -19.23 34.02
CA ARG A 107 9.01 -19.47 33.44
C ARG A 107 8.88 -19.68 31.92
N ALA A 108 9.94 -19.39 31.17
CA ALA A 108 10.01 -19.59 29.76
C ALA A 108 11.38 -20.16 29.37
N GLU A 109 11.40 -20.95 28.29
CA GLU A 109 12.62 -21.30 27.61
C GLU A 109 13.18 -20.07 26.85
N PRO A 110 14.48 -20.04 26.54
CA PRO A 110 15.06 -18.97 25.76
C PRO A 110 14.33 -18.81 24.41
N PRO A 111 14.03 -17.56 24.01
CA PRO A 111 13.35 -17.34 22.73
C PRO A 111 14.23 -17.80 21.56
N PRO A 112 13.63 -18.25 20.45
CA PRO A 112 14.35 -18.76 19.27
C PRO A 112 15.18 -17.71 18.55
N PHE A 113 14.96 -16.43 18.86
CA PHE A 113 15.72 -15.29 18.33
C PHE A 113 15.64 -14.09 19.28
N PRO A 114 16.61 -13.16 19.23
CA PRO A 114 16.56 -11.94 20.02
C PRO A 114 15.36 -11.06 19.66
N LEU A 115 14.72 -10.46 20.66
CA LEU A 115 13.57 -9.57 20.48
C LEU A 115 13.95 -8.10 20.29
N ASP A 116 15.24 -7.77 20.39
CA ASP A 116 15.69 -6.42 20.09
C ASP A 116 15.59 -6.11 18.59
N GLU A 117 15.39 -4.83 18.26
CA GLU A 117 15.28 -4.36 16.86
C GLU A 117 16.63 -4.22 16.14
N ARG A 118 17.75 -4.43 16.84
CA ARG A 118 19.10 -4.29 16.30
C ARG A 118 19.59 -5.57 15.63
N THR A 119 19.07 -6.71 16.08
CA THR A 119 19.45 -8.02 15.54
C THR A 119 18.55 -8.37 14.36
N GLU A 120 19.15 -8.47 13.20
CA GLU A 120 18.47 -9.00 12.02
C GLU A 120 18.17 -10.48 12.23
N THR A 121 16.94 -10.87 12.00
CA THR A 121 16.47 -12.25 12.13
C THR A 121 15.74 -12.64 10.85
N ASP A 122 16.08 -13.80 10.32
CA ASP A 122 15.47 -14.36 9.11
C ASP A 122 13.93 -14.38 9.23
N GLU A 123 13.26 -13.95 8.18
CA GLU A 123 11.81 -13.80 8.16
C GLU A 123 11.10 -15.15 8.36
N THR A 124 11.65 -16.23 7.84
CA THR A 124 11.05 -17.58 7.97
C THR A 124 11.01 -18.02 9.43
N ILE A 125 12.06 -17.71 10.21
CA ILE A 125 12.11 -18.01 11.65
C ILE A 125 11.10 -17.14 12.39
N ARG A 126 11.01 -15.86 12.06
CA ARG A 126 10.03 -14.92 12.64
C ARG A 126 8.59 -15.35 12.34
N LEU A 127 8.31 -15.82 11.12
CA LEU A 127 7.00 -16.34 10.74
C LEU A 127 6.64 -17.62 11.49
N ARG A 128 7.59 -18.54 11.64
CA ARG A 128 7.39 -19.78 12.40
C ARG A 128 7.06 -19.51 13.88
N HIS A 129 7.66 -18.50 14.45
CA HIS A 129 7.48 -18.10 15.85
C HIS A 129 6.80 -16.73 15.96
N ARG A 130 5.77 -16.48 15.15
CA ARG A 130 5.09 -15.18 15.09
C ARG A 130 4.59 -14.69 16.44
N TYR A 131 4.13 -15.58 17.34
CA TYR A 131 3.70 -15.26 18.69
C TYR A 131 4.83 -14.67 19.55
N VAL A 132 6.09 -15.01 19.29
CA VAL A 132 7.27 -14.39 19.92
C VAL A 132 7.62 -13.08 19.21
N ASP A 133 7.62 -13.08 17.86
CA ASP A 133 7.91 -11.89 17.05
C ASP A 133 6.95 -10.72 17.35
N LEU A 134 5.70 -11.01 17.71
CA LEU A 134 4.72 -10.00 18.14
C LEU A 134 5.13 -9.22 19.39
N ARG A 135 6.11 -9.68 20.18
CA ARG A 135 6.67 -8.94 21.32
C ARG A 135 7.63 -7.82 20.91
N ARG A 136 8.13 -7.84 19.66
CA ARG A 136 9.01 -6.77 19.13
C ARG A 136 8.23 -5.46 19.01
N ASP A 137 8.89 -4.35 19.32
CA ASP A 137 8.27 -3.02 19.34
C ASP A 137 7.64 -2.65 17.99
N ARG A 138 8.31 -2.96 16.88
CA ARG A 138 7.81 -2.74 15.53
C ARG A 138 6.48 -3.48 15.31
N MET A 139 6.38 -4.75 15.70
CA MET A 139 5.18 -5.54 15.53
C MET A 139 4.04 -5.04 16.42
N GLN A 140 4.35 -4.66 17.67
CA GLN A 140 3.39 -4.05 18.58
C GLN A 140 2.87 -2.69 18.05
N ARG A 141 3.74 -1.88 17.48
CA ARG A 141 3.33 -0.62 16.79
C ARG A 141 2.42 -0.90 15.62
N ASN A 142 2.76 -1.87 14.76
CA ASN A 142 1.95 -2.22 13.59
C ASN A 142 0.54 -2.69 13.97
N LEU A 143 0.39 -3.55 15.00
CA LEU A 143 -0.92 -3.98 15.48
C LEU A 143 -1.77 -2.81 16.00
N ARG A 144 -1.14 -1.92 16.78
CA ARG A 144 -1.82 -0.72 17.31
C ARG A 144 -2.19 0.26 16.19
N ALA A 145 -1.28 0.49 15.24
CA ALA A 145 -1.55 1.34 14.10
C ALA A 145 -2.75 0.82 13.29
N ARG A 146 -2.81 -0.49 13.04
CA ARG A 146 -3.96 -1.11 12.36
C ARG A 146 -5.27 -0.91 13.15
N ALA A 147 -5.25 -1.12 14.45
CA ALA A 147 -6.43 -0.91 15.30
C ALA A 147 -6.88 0.57 15.29
N THR A 148 -5.93 1.49 15.36
CA THR A 148 -6.18 2.95 15.27
C THR A 148 -6.75 3.33 13.91
N ALA A 149 -6.21 2.77 12.81
CA ALA A 149 -6.73 2.98 11.46
C ALA A 149 -8.19 2.56 11.36
N ASN A 150 -8.51 1.33 11.75
CA ASN A 150 -9.88 0.82 11.69
C ASN A 150 -10.85 1.66 12.54
N ALA A 151 -10.43 2.08 13.74
CA ALA A 151 -11.27 2.94 14.59
C ALA A 151 -11.50 4.33 13.98
N ALA A 152 -10.48 4.91 13.34
CA ALA A 152 -10.60 6.21 12.67
C ALA A 152 -11.51 6.13 11.44
N LEU A 153 -11.35 5.09 10.63
CA LEU A 153 -12.19 4.85 9.46
C LEU A 153 -13.65 4.65 9.85
N ARG A 154 -13.95 3.77 10.84
CA ARG A 154 -15.32 3.55 11.34
C ARG A 154 -15.97 4.85 11.80
N ARG A 155 -15.28 5.61 12.65
CA ARG A 155 -15.80 6.89 13.13
C ARG A 155 -16.12 7.85 11.98
N SER A 156 -15.22 7.97 11.00
CA SER A 156 -15.42 8.85 9.86
C SER A 156 -16.61 8.41 9.00
N MET A 157 -16.82 7.09 8.81
CA MET A 157 -17.96 6.58 8.06
C MET A 157 -19.28 6.83 8.80
N GLU A 158 -19.32 6.59 10.13
CA GLU A 158 -20.48 6.85 10.97
C GLU A 158 -20.87 8.35 10.99
N GLU A 159 -19.86 9.24 11.12
CA GLU A 159 -20.06 10.70 11.07
C GLU A 159 -20.62 11.17 9.72
N GLN A 160 -20.34 10.43 8.64
CA GLN A 160 -20.87 10.67 7.29
C GLN A 160 -22.21 9.94 7.04
N GLY A 161 -22.80 9.30 8.04
CA GLY A 161 -24.10 8.66 8.00
C GLY A 161 -24.13 7.29 7.33
N PHE A 162 -22.97 6.61 7.23
CA PHE A 162 -22.91 5.22 6.76
C PHE A 162 -23.20 4.23 7.88
N VAL A 163 -23.84 3.13 7.54
CA VAL A 163 -24.21 2.04 8.46
C VAL A 163 -23.27 0.86 8.25
N GLU A 164 -22.66 0.37 9.33
CA GLU A 164 -21.82 -0.85 9.26
C GLU A 164 -22.73 -2.08 9.17
N VAL A 165 -22.58 -2.88 8.10
CA VAL A 165 -23.32 -4.13 7.91
C VAL A 165 -22.33 -5.27 7.65
N GLU A 166 -22.36 -6.29 8.50
CA GLU A 166 -21.55 -7.50 8.30
C GLU A 166 -22.24 -8.43 7.30
N THR A 167 -21.54 -8.77 6.22
CA THR A 167 -22.03 -9.66 5.16
C THR A 167 -21.57 -11.11 5.41
N PRO A 168 -22.30 -12.11 4.85
CA PRO A 168 -21.92 -13.52 4.98
C PRO A 168 -20.54 -13.85 4.40
N LEU A 169 -19.80 -14.75 5.05
CA LEU A 169 -18.54 -15.32 4.55
C LEU A 169 -18.75 -16.57 3.70
N LEU A 170 -19.82 -17.35 3.93
CA LEU A 170 -20.16 -18.52 3.14
C LEU A 170 -21.19 -18.13 2.09
N MET A 171 -20.80 -18.10 0.84
CA MET A 171 -21.63 -17.62 -0.27
C MET A 171 -21.54 -18.54 -1.49
N ALA A 172 -22.34 -18.27 -2.51
CA ALA A 172 -22.15 -18.88 -3.82
C ALA A 172 -20.98 -18.20 -4.55
N SER A 173 -20.28 -18.94 -5.41
CA SER A 173 -19.23 -18.39 -6.27
C SER A 173 -19.75 -17.22 -7.10
N THR A 174 -18.96 -16.14 -7.15
CA THR A 174 -19.25 -14.94 -7.93
C THR A 174 -18.13 -14.66 -8.92
N PRO A 175 -18.42 -14.20 -10.13
CA PRO A 175 -17.40 -13.91 -11.15
C PRO A 175 -16.79 -12.51 -10.89
N GLU A 176 -15.90 -12.41 -9.90
CA GLU A 176 -15.27 -11.14 -9.51
C GLU A 176 -13.81 -10.98 -10.01
N GLY A 177 -13.35 -11.82 -10.92
CA GLY A 177 -12.04 -11.71 -11.57
C GLY A 177 -10.94 -12.59 -10.98
N ALA A 178 -10.87 -12.80 -9.66
CA ALA A 178 -9.95 -13.76 -9.04
C ALA A 178 -10.55 -15.18 -8.96
N ARG A 179 -9.72 -16.16 -8.64
CA ARG A 179 -10.23 -17.50 -8.29
C ARG A 179 -10.74 -17.51 -6.86
N ASP A 180 -11.82 -18.31 -6.63
CA ASP A 180 -12.41 -18.45 -5.32
C ASP A 180 -11.66 -19.48 -4.46
N PHE A 181 -11.50 -19.19 -3.18
CA PHE A 181 -11.30 -20.23 -2.19
C PHE A 181 -12.64 -20.89 -1.86
N VAL A 182 -12.70 -22.22 -1.87
CA VAL A 182 -13.94 -22.96 -1.68
C VAL A 182 -13.93 -23.80 -0.41
N VAL A 183 -15.12 -23.94 0.21
CA VAL A 183 -15.35 -24.76 1.39
C VAL A 183 -16.36 -25.85 1.06
N PRO A 184 -16.02 -27.14 1.21
CA PRO A 184 -16.96 -28.23 0.92
C PRO A 184 -18.19 -28.17 1.83
N SER A 185 -19.38 -28.36 1.25
CA SER A 185 -20.62 -28.46 2.03
C SER A 185 -20.75 -29.84 2.65
N ARG A 186 -20.86 -29.94 3.96
CA ARG A 186 -21.14 -31.18 4.67
C ARG A 186 -22.58 -31.68 4.45
N LEU A 187 -23.51 -30.73 4.26
CA LEU A 187 -24.94 -31.03 4.10
C LEU A 187 -25.30 -31.41 2.66
N HIS A 188 -24.53 -30.98 1.67
CA HIS A 188 -24.79 -31.20 0.26
C HIS A 188 -23.53 -31.77 -0.41
N PRO A 189 -23.36 -33.09 -0.43
CA PRO A 189 -22.19 -33.74 -1.05
C PRO A 189 -21.99 -33.28 -2.50
N GLY A 190 -20.74 -32.98 -2.87
CA GLY A 190 -20.39 -32.47 -4.20
C GLY A 190 -20.68 -30.97 -4.43
N ARG A 191 -21.18 -30.27 -3.43
CA ARG A 191 -21.37 -28.82 -3.48
C ARG A 191 -20.38 -28.10 -2.57
N PHE A 192 -20.08 -26.83 -2.92
CA PHE A 192 -19.12 -25.99 -2.22
C PHE A 192 -19.71 -24.61 -1.94
N TYR A 193 -19.31 -24.01 -0.84
CA TYR A 193 -19.40 -22.57 -0.61
C TYR A 193 -18.13 -21.91 -1.12
N ALA A 194 -18.24 -20.68 -1.60
CA ALA A 194 -17.09 -19.81 -1.87
C ALA A 194 -16.87 -18.87 -0.69
N LEU A 195 -15.60 -18.46 -0.47
CA LEU A 195 -15.26 -17.36 0.41
C LEU A 195 -15.27 -16.04 -0.39
N PRO A 196 -15.65 -14.89 0.23
CA PRO A 196 -15.86 -13.66 -0.50
C PRO A 196 -14.55 -13.07 -1.01
N GLN A 197 -14.48 -12.77 -2.30
CA GLN A 197 -13.42 -11.95 -2.89
C GLN A 197 -13.60 -10.48 -2.51
N SER A 198 -14.85 -10.04 -2.41
CA SER A 198 -15.36 -8.79 -1.87
C SER A 198 -16.83 -8.96 -1.50
N PRO A 199 -17.45 -8.07 -0.72
CA PRO A 199 -18.88 -8.11 -0.44
C PRO A 199 -19.75 -7.51 -1.55
N GLN A 200 -19.28 -7.47 -2.80
CA GLN A 200 -19.87 -6.71 -3.91
C GLN A 200 -21.37 -6.99 -4.12
N LEU A 201 -21.80 -8.23 -4.20
CA LEU A 201 -23.21 -8.54 -4.41
C LEU A 201 -24.06 -8.18 -3.20
N PHE A 202 -23.56 -8.43 -2.00
CA PHE A 202 -24.29 -8.13 -0.77
C PHE A 202 -24.47 -6.64 -0.55
N LYS A 203 -23.46 -5.82 -0.81
CA LYS A 203 -23.60 -4.37 -0.67
C LYS A 203 -24.58 -3.78 -1.70
N GLN A 204 -24.61 -4.30 -2.93
CA GLN A 204 -25.63 -3.93 -3.91
C GLN A 204 -27.04 -4.32 -3.44
N LEU A 205 -27.21 -5.51 -2.87
CA LEU A 205 -28.48 -5.92 -2.27
C LEU A 205 -28.87 -5.05 -1.07
N CYS A 206 -27.91 -4.55 -0.29
CA CYS A 206 -28.20 -3.55 0.75
C CYS A 206 -28.76 -2.25 0.14
N MET A 207 -28.25 -1.81 -1.01
CA MET A 207 -28.81 -0.63 -1.71
C MET A 207 -30.24 -0.90 -2.18
N VAL A 208 -30.48 -2.05 -2.83
CA VAL A 208 -31.84 -2.49 -3.22
C VAL A 208 -32.76 -2.59 -1.99
N GLY A 209 -32.23 -3.04 -0.86
CA GLY A 209 -32.94 -3.15 0.41
C GLY A 209 -33.16 -1.82 1.15
N GLY A 210 -32.68 -0.70 0.61
CA GLY A 210 -32.90 0.63 1.16
C GLY A 210 -31.98 1.03 2.32
N VAL A 211 -30.81 0.40 2.47
CA VAL A 211 -29.80 0.81 3.47
C VAL A 211 -29.20 2.18 3.14
N ASP A 212 -29.17 2.54 1.85
CA ASP A 212 -28.74 3.83 1.29
C ASP A 212 -27.23 4.12 1.39
N ARG A 213 -26.61 3.97 2.57
CA ARG A 213 -25.18 4.16 2.80
C ARG A 213 -24.65 3.01 3.65
N TYR A 214 -23.98 2.07 3.00
CA TYR A 214 -23.36 0.89 3.61
C TYR A 214 -21.86 1.06 3.74
N TYR A 215 -21.28 0.55 4.83
CA TYR A 215 -19.85 0.25 4.87
C TYR A 215 -19.57 -1.01 5.69
N GLN A 216 -18.38 -1.56 5.53
CA GLN A 216 -17.87 -2.68 6.31
C GLN A 216 -16.33 -2.66 6.33
N ILE A 217 -15.72 -3.02 7.46
CA ILE A 217 -14.32 -3.43 7.50
C ILE A 217 -14.28 -4.91 7.12
N ALA A 218 -14.33 -5.17 5.81
CA ALA A 218 -14.56 -6.47 5.24
C ALA A 218 -13.28 -7.32 5.17
N ARG A 219 -13.39 -8.61 5.49
CA ARG A 219 -12.35 -9.59 5.19
C ARG A 219 -12.59 -10.16 3.80
N CYS A 220 -11.57 -10.07 2.95
CA CYS A 220 -11.60 -10.52 1.57
C CYS A 220 -10.53 -11.59 1.36
N VAL A 221 -10.83 -12.55 0.47
CA VAL A 221 -9.96 -13.70 0.21
C VAL A 221 -9.90 -13.92 -1.30
N ARG A 222 -8.70 -13.92 -1.89
CA ARG A 222 -8.49 -14.13 -3.32
C ARG A 222 -7.38 -15.15 -3.56
N ASP A 223 -7.63 -16.14 -4.39
CA ASP A 223 -6.64 -17.15 -4.81
C ASP A 223 -5.88 -16.61 -6.02
N GLU A 224 -4.91 -15.75 -5.74
CA GLU A 224 -4.04 -15.10 -6.71
C GLU A 224 -2.57 -15.36 -6.39
N ASP A 225 -1.68 -15.12 -7.36
CA ASP A 225 -0.25 -15.22 -7.13
C ASP A 225 0.23 -14.21 -6.10
N LEU A 226 0.96 -14.69 -5.10
CA LEU A 226 1.53 -13.85 -4.05
C LEU A 226 2.55 -12.87 -4.62
N ARG A 227 2.47 -11.61 -4.18
CA ARG A 227 3.44 -10.55 -4.48
C ARG A 227 3.78 -9.81 -3.19
N GLY A 228 4.80 -8.97 -3.21
CA GLY A 228 5.22 -8.21 -2.03
C GLY A 228 4.11 -7.40 -1.34
N ASN A 229 3.08 -7.03 -2.10
CA ASN A 229 1.92 -6.24 -1.63
C ASN A 229 0.57 -6.95 -1.80
N ARG A 230 0.56 -8.24 -2.19
CA ARG A 230 -0.68 -9.03 -2.38
C ARG A 230 -0.60 -10.32 -1.59
N GLN A 231 -1.59 -10.51 -0.71
CA GLN A 231 -1.77 -11.69 0.11
C GLN A 231 -3.14 -12.33 -0.20
N PHE A 232 -3.28 -13.61 0.08
CA PHE A 232 -4.55 -14.33 -0.09
C PHE A 232 -5.69 -13.73 0.73
N GLU A 233 -5.38 -13.31 1.97
CA GLU A 233 -6.32 -12.66 2.87
C GLU A 233 -5.93 -11.21 3.11
N PHE A 234 -6.90 -10.31 2.98
CA PHE A 234 -6.71 -8.89 3.28
C PHE A 234 -8.00 -8.27 3.80
N THR A 235 -7.89 -7.03 4.25
CA THR A 235 -9.04 -6.29 4.79
C THR A 235 -9.25 -5.03 3.99
N GLN A 236 -10.52 -4.75 3.64
CA GLN A 236 -10.92 -3.52 2.97
C GLN A 236 -11.80 -2.69 3.91
N LEU A 237 -11.70 -1.37 3.84
CA LEU A 237 -12.86 -0.51 4.05
C LEU A 237 -13.67 -0.62 2.77
N ASP A 238 -14.77 -1.32 2.82
CA ASP A 238 -15.71 -1.46 1.71
C ASP A 238 -16.93 -0.59 1.95
N LEU A 239 -17.43 0.07 0.92
CA LEU A 239 -18.61 0.93 1.01
C LEU A 239 -19.44 0.92 -0.28
N GLU A 240 -20.70 1.26 -0.14
CA GLU A 240 -21.63 1.48 -1.24
C GLU A 240 -22.62 2.56 -0.84
N ALA A 241 -23.01 3.44 -1.78
CA ALA A 241 -24.02 4.46 -1.54
C ALA A 241 -24.98 4.55 -2.72
N SER A 242 -26.27 4.71 -2.40
CA SER A 242 -27.31 5.01 -3.38
C SER A 242 -27.30 6.50 -3.74
N PHE A 243 -27.74 6.83 -4.96
CA PHE A 243 -27.92 8.20 -5.43
C PHE A 243 -26.67 9.08 -5.38
N ALA A 244 -25.49 8.44 -5.46
CA ALA A 244 -24.18 9.07 -5.41
C ALA A 244 -23.43 8.94 -6.73
N GLY A 245 -22.75 9.99 -7.15
CA GLY A 245 -21.82 9.98 -8.25
C GLY A 245 -20.39 9.72 -7.81
N GLN A 246 -19.47 9.72 -8.78
CA GLN A 246 -18.04 9.53 -8.55
C GLN A 246 -17.48 10.55 -7.54
N GLU A 247 -17.84 11.81 -7.70
CA GLU A 247 -17.34 12.90 -6.87
C GLU A 247 -17.76 12.78 -5.40
N ASP A 248 -19.01 12.35 -5.16
CA ASP A 248 -19.51 12.15 -3.80
C ASP A 248 -18.71 11.09 -3.05
N ILE A 249 -18.38 9.98 -3.71
CA ILE A 249 -17.59 8.90 -3.11
C ILE A 249 -16.13 9.30 -2.94
N ILE A 250 -15.54 10.01 -3.89
CA ILE A 250 -14.19 10.58 -3.77
C ILE A 250 -14.10 11.50 -2.54
N GLU A 251 -15.10 12.35 -2.29
CA GLU A 251 -15.13 13.23 -1.12
C GLU A 251 -15.26 12.44 0.19
N VAL A 252 -16.17 11.46 0.24
CA VAL A 252 -16.36 10.57 1.39
C VAL A 252 -15.04 9.86 1.76
N LEU A 253 -14.38 9.25 0.78
CA LEU A 253 -13.15 8.53 1.00
C LEU A 253 -11.98 9.46 1.33
N THR A 254 -11.88 10.63 0.69
CA THR A 254 -10.87 11.64 1.01
C THR A 254 -10.98 12.07 2.47
N THR A 255 -12.20 12.31 2.96
CA THR A 255 -12.48 12.65 4.36
C THR A 255 -12.05 11.52 5.31
N ALA A 256 -12.41 10.28 5.01
CA ALA A 256 -12.06 9.12 5.83
C ALA A 256 -10.54 8.87 5.88
N VAL A 257 -9.86 8.98 4.73
CA VAL A 257 -8.40 8.80 4.64
C VAL A 257 -7.64 9.93 5.34
N ARG A 258 -8.08 11.19 5.24
CA ARG A 258 -7.52 12.31 6.02
C ARG A 258 -7.64 12.06 7.52
N ALA A 259 -8.80 11.65 8.00
CA ALA A 259 -9.03 11.33 9.41
C ALA A 259 -8.10 10.19 9.89
N CYS A 260 -7.91 9.17 9.06
CA CYS A 260 -7.01 8.06 9.33
C CYS A 260 -5.54 8.53 9.37
N ALA A 261 -5.09 9.28 8.36
CA ALA A 261 -3.72 9.79 8.26
C ALA A 261 -3.36 10.70 9.44
N ALA A 262 -4.27 11.58 9.86
CA ALA A 262 -4.08 12.45 11.02
C ALA A 262 -3.85 11.68 12.33
N LYS A 263 -4.40 10.46 12.45
CA LYS A 263 -4.18 9.59 13.62
C LYS A 263 -2.90 8.77 13.53
N LEU A 264 -2.55 8.29 12.33
CA LEU A 264 -1.40 7.41 12.13
C LEU A 264 -0.08 8.15 11.94
N ALA A 265 -0.13 9.31 11.31
CA ALA A 265 1.04 10.10 10.96
C ALA A 265 0.81 11.59 11.31
N PRO A 266 0.63 11.95 12.59
CA PRO A 266 0.27 13.31 13.01
C PRO A 266 1.31 14.37 12.67
N SER A 267 2.56 13.96 12.38
CA SER A 267 3.63 14.86 11.91
C SER A 267 3.72 14.99 10.39
N ARG A 268 2.85 14.31 9.64
CA ARG A 268 2.82 14.28 8.18
C ARG A 268 1.40 14.58 7.72
N GLU A 269 1.03 15.83 7.70
CA GLU A 269 -0.29 16.20 7.19
C GLU A 269 -0.41 15.78 5.71
N PRO A 270 -1.47 15.07 5.32
CA PRO A 270 -1.73 14.81 3.93
C PRO A 270 -2.02 16.13 3.22
N GLY A 271 -1.34 16.37 2.11
CA GLY A 271 -1.59 17.50 1.23
C GLY A 271 -2.97 17.42 0.56
N ASP A 272 -3.10 18.09 -0.57
CA ASP A 272 -4.27 17.94 -1.42
C ASP A 272 -4.34 16.54 -2.02
N PHE A 273 -5.51 16.17 -2.50
CA PHE A 273 -5.77 14.95 -3.24
C PHE A 273 -6.10 15.34 -4.69
N PRO A 274 -5.09 15.70 -5.51
CA PRO A 274 -5.32 16.10 -6.89
C PRO A 274 -5.89 14.94 -7.71
N ARG A 275 -6.47 15.27 -8.85
CA ARG A 275 -6.96 14.31 -9.83
C ARG A 275 -6.08 14.29 -11.04
N MET A 276 -5.93 13.11 -11.62
CA MET A 276 -5.22 12.85 -12.87
C MET A 276 -6.01 11.81 -13.64
N THR A 277 -6.15 11.99 -14.96
CA THR A 277 -6.76 10.96 -15.78
C THR A 277 -5.84 9.74 -15.88
N TRP A 278 -6.39 8.57 -16.09
CA TRP A 278 -5.60 7.37 -16.34
C TRP A 278 -4.65 7.56 -17.52
N TYR A 279 -5.13 8.23 -18.57
CA TYR A 279 -4.33 8.53 -19.76
C TYR A 279 -3.09 9.38 -19.39
N ASP A 280 -3.28 10.47 -18.66
CA ASP A 280 -2.17 11.33 -18.22
C ASP A 280 -1.19 10.59 -17.31
N ALA A 281 -1.69 9.75 -16.40
CA ALA A 281 -0.86 8.92 -15.53
C ALA A 281 0.03 7.97 -16.35
N MET A 282 -0.55 7.31 -17.34
CA MET A 282 0.18 6.40 -18.23
C MET A 282 1.14 7.14 -19.14
N GLU A 283 0.76 8.31 -19.68
CA GLU A 283 1.62 9.08 -20.57
C GLU A 283 2.81 9.74 -19.88
N ARG A 284 2.59 10.25 -18.64
CA ARG A 284 3.60 11.02 -17.91
C ARG A 284 4.45 10.15 -16.98
N TYR A 285 3.91 9.04 -16.47
CA TYR A 285 4.58 8.24 -15.45
C TYR A 285 4.74 6.76 -15.82
N GLY A 286 4.07 6.29 -16.87
CA GLY A 286 4.10 4.91 -17.31
C GLY A 286 3.43 3.94 -16.32
N SER A 287 2.51 4.44 -15.49
CA SER A 287 1.82 3.66 -14.45
C SER A 287 0.48 4.29 -14.10
N ASP A 288 -0.53 3.47 -13.84
CA ASP A 288 -1.84 3.83 -13.28
C ASP A 288 -1.80 4.22 -11.79
N LYS A 289 -0.66 4.01 -11.13
CA LYS A 289 -0.39 4.34 -9.72
C LYS A 289 0.95 5.05 -9.57
N PRO A 290 1.08 6.27 -10.11
CA PRO A 290 2.35 6.97 -10.14
C PRO A 290 2.80 7.40 -8.73
N ASP A 291 4.11 7.29 -8.48
CA ASP A 291 4.74 7.95 -7.34
C ASP A 291 5.10 9.38 -7.73
N VAL A 292 4.33 10.33 -7.27
CA VAL A 292 4.49 11.76 -7.61
C VAL A 292 5.40 12.53 -6.66
N ARG A 293 6.11 11.84 -5.74
CA ARG A 293 7.07 12.48 -4.82
C ARG A 293 8.33 13.01 -5.50
N PHE A 294 8.57 12.62 -6.72
CA PHE A 294 9.74 13.00 -7.52
C PHE A 294 9.36 13.15 -9.01
N GLY A 295 10.15 13.88 -9.74
CA GLY A 295 9.97 14.12 -11.17
C GLY A 295 10.28 12.92 -12.07
N LEU A 296 11.09 13.12 -13.10
CA LEU A 296 11.42 12.17 -14.16
C LEU A 296 10.18 11.75 -14.96
N GLU A 297 9.34 12.72 -15.33
CA GLU A 297 8.20 12.46 -16.20
C GLU A 297 8.65 11.99 -17.59
N LEU A 298 7.83 11.15 -18.21
CA LEU A 298 8.04 10.66 -19.55
C LEU A 298 7.66 11.75 -20.54
N VAL A 299 8.60 12.18 -21.38
CA VAL A 299 8.40 13.19 -22.40
C VAL A 299 8.24 12.53 -23.77
N GLU A 300 7.23 12.94 -24.52
CA GLU A 300 6.95 12.46 -25.88
C GLU A 300 7.95 13.05 -26.88
N LEU A 301 8.56 12.22 -27.69
CA LEU A 301 9.57 12.58 -28.68
C LEU A 301 9.29 12.00 -30.06
N SER A 302 8.17 11.30 -30.27
CA SER A 302 7.88 10.58 -31.53
C SER A 302 7.87 11.47 -32.74
N GLU A 303 7.31 12.67 -32.64
CA GLU A 303 7.26 13.63 -33.78
C GLU A 303 8.66 14.08 -34.19
N LEU A 304 9.57 14.27 -33.23
CA LEU A 304 10.96 14.64 -33.48
C LEU A 304 11.68 13.59 -34.33
N PHE A 305 11.31 12.32 -34.20
CA PHE A 305 11.95 11.20 -34.89
C PHE A 305 11.12 10.58 -36.01
N ALA A 306 10.02 11.23 -36.43
CA ALA A 306 9.12 10.69 -37.47
C ALA A 306 9.87 10.37 -38.76
N GLU A 307 10.76 11.25 -39.19
CA GLU A 307 11.57 11.12 -40.43
C GLU A 307 13.05 10.79 -40.14
N SER A 308 13.35 10.28 -38.94
CA SER A 308 14.72 10.02 -38.52
C SER A 308 15.46 9.04 -39.42
N GLY A 309 16.73 9.32 -39.66
CA GLY A 309 17.68 8.40 -40.33
C GLY A 309 17.99 7.17 -39.50
N PHE A 310 17.72 7.20 -38.19
CA PHE A 310 17.93 6.10 -37.28
C PHE A 310 16.73 5.15 -37.26
N ASN A 311 16.86 4.03 -37.95
CA ASN A 311 15.76 3.07 -38.18
C ASN A 311 15.09 2.55 -36.88
N ALA A 312 15.81 2.54 -35.74
CA ALA A 312 15.24 2.10 -34.48
C ALA A 312 14.20 3.07 -33.93
N PHE A 313 14.20 4.34 -34.35
CA PHE A 313 13.27 5.37 -33.88
C PHE A 313 12.16 5.66 -34.91
N ARG A 314 12.46 5.51 -36.17
CA ARG A 314 11.52 5.85 -37.24
C ARG A 314 10.21 5.08 -37.16
N GLY A 315 9.08 5.79 -37.08
CA GLY A 315 7.74 5.19 -37.02
C GLY A 315 7.41 4.45 -35.74
N GLN A 316 8.23 4.60 -34.67
CA GLN A 316 7.97 4.06 -33.36
C GLN A 316 7.44 5.16 -32.42
N CYS A 317 6.78 4.76 -31.33
CA CYS A 317 6.62 5.65 -30.20
C CYS A 317 7.99 5.82 -29.53
N VAL A 318 8.46 7.07 -29.41
CA VAL A 318 9.71 7.41 -28.75
C VAL A 318 9.42 8.33 -27.60
N LYS A 319 9.78 7.92 -26.38
CA LYS A 319 9.74 8.78 -25.20
C LYS A 319 11.09 8.76 -24.49
N GLY A 320 11.31 9.78 -23.68
CA GLY A 320 12.51 9.89 -22.86
C GLY A 320 12.23 10.37 -21.45
N ILE A 321 13.18 10.12 -20.55
CA ILE A 321 13.25 10.70 -19.22
C ILE A 321 14.58 11.41 -19.02
N ARG A 322 14.55 12.51 -18.26
CA ARG A 322 15.74 13.25 -17.82
C ARG A 322 16.09 12.81 -16.40
N VAL A 323 17.32 12.39 -16.18
CA VAL A 323 17.87 12.03 -14.86
C VAL A 323 18.85 13.13 -14.44
N PRO A 324 18.44 14.06 -13.58
CA PRO A 324 19.29 15.16 -13.13
C PRO A 324 20.58 14.66 -12.48
N GLY A 325 21.75 15.20 -12.92
CA GLY A 325 23.05 14.80 -12.42
C GLY A 325 23.49 13.38 -12.78
N GLY A 326 22.75 12.66 -13.61
CA GLY A 326 22.98 11.24 -13.92
C GLY A 326 24.13 10.97 -14.88
N ALA A 327 24.76 11.99 -15.51
CA ALA A 327 25.88 11.78 -16.42
C ALA A 327 27.08 11.08 -15.77
N GLY A 328 27.21 11.15 -14.45
CA GLY A 328 28.26 10.48 -13.67
C GLY A 328 28.10 8.98 -13.50
N LEU A 329 26.97 8.38 -13.90
CA LEU A 329 26.76 6.94 -13.79
C LEU A 329 27.83 6.18 -14.59
N SER A 330 28.37 5.10 -13.98
CA SER A 330 29.41 4.29 -14.62
C SER A 330 28.87 3.56 -15.87
N ARG A 331 29.78 3.22 -16.81
CA ARG A 331 29.41 2.41 -17.99
C ARG A 331 28.72 1.11 -17.60
N LYS A 332 29.23 0.43 -16.57
CA LYS A 332 28.65 -0.79 -16.05
C LYS A 332 27.18 -0.58 -15.64
N ARG A 333 26.88 0.52 -14.93
CA ARG A 333 25.50 0.81 -14.52
C ARG A 333 24.58 1.10 -15.71
N LEU A 334 25.06 1.78 -16.75
CA LEU A 334 24.30 2.00 -17.98
C LEU A 334 24.01 0.71 -18.74
N ASP A 335 24.98 -0.21 -18.76
CA ASP A 335 24.79 -1.52 -19.36
C ASP A 335 23.78 -2.36 -18.56
N GLU A 336 23.83 -2.34 -17.21
CA GLU A 336 22.82 -2.96 -16.32
C GLU A 336 21.41 -2.41 -16.57
N LEU A 337 21.24 -1.08 -16.68
CA LEU A 337 19.95 -0.46 -16.98
C LEU A 337 19.43 -0.87 -18.38
N THR A 338 20.35 -1.01 -19.34
CA THR A 338 20.00 -1.48 -20.69
C THR A 338 19.50 -2.93 -20.68
N ASP A 339 20.15 -3.79 -19.91
CA ASP A 339 19.74 -5.19 -19.78
C ASP A 339 18.42 -5.32 -19.01
N GLN A 340 18.20 -4.50 -17.98
CA GLN A 340 16.91 -4.41 -17.28
C GLN A 340 15.78 -3.95 -18.22
N ALA A 341 16.02 -2.91 -19.04
CA ALA A 341 15.04 -2.44 -19.99
C ALA A 341 14.64 -3.53 -21.02
N LYS A 342 15.59 -4.34 -21.46
CA LYS A 342 15.31 -5.50 -22.33
C LYS A 342 14.51 -6.58 -21.61
N LEU A 343 14.84 -6.87 -20.36
CA LEU A 343 14.08 -7.82 -19.51
C LEU A 343 12.62 -7.38 -19.33
N TRP A 344 12.37 -6.08 -19.28
CA TRP A 344 11.04 -5.49 -19.20
C TRP A 344 10.32 -5.35 -20.56
N GLY A 345 10.93 -5.82 -21.66
CA GLY A 345 10.32 -5.96 -22.97
C GLY A 345 10.75 -4.94 -24.03
N ALA A 346 11.63 -3.98 -23.72
CA ALA A 346 12.14 -3.07 -24.74
C ALA A 346 13.18 -3.76 -25.64
N LYS A 347 13.25 -3.36 -26.89
CA LYS A 347 14.30 -3.80 -27.83
C LYS A 347 15.69 -3.28 -27.43
N GLY A 348 15.75 -2.15 -26.72
CA GLY A 348 16.98 -1.53 -26.23
C GLY A 348 16.70 -0.26 -25.44
N LEU A 349 17.76 0.28 -24.86
CA LEU A 349 17.75 1.56 -24.15
C LEU A 349 18.82 2.47 -24.78
N VAL A 350 18.41 3.64 -25.21
CA VAL A 350 19.35 4.69 -25.64
C VAL A 350 19.62 5.58 -24.45
N TRP A 351 20.91 5.80 -24.15
CA TRP A 351 21.33 6.74 -23.13
C TRP A 351 22.20 7.84 -23.75
N MET A 352 22.06 9.07 -23.22
CA MET A 352 22.84 10.23 -23.66
C MET A 352 23.27 11.03 -22.42
N ARG A 353 24.58 11.28 -22.28
CA ARG A 353 25.11 12.21 -21.26
C ARG A 353 25.14 13.60 -21.80
N VAL A 354 24.58 14.53 -21.07
CA VAL A 354 24.56 15.95 -21.47
C VAL A 354 25.88 16.60 -21.09
N GLN A 355 26.68 16.94 -22.08
CA GLN A 355 27.92 17.71 -21.95
C GLN A 355 27.71 19.17 -22.39
N THR A 356 28.71 20.02 -22.16
CA THR A 356 28.62 21.45 -22.44
C THR A 356 28.26 21.72 -23.92
N GLU A 357 28.89 21.02 -24.84
CA GLU A 357 28.75 21.29 -26.29
C GLU A 357 28.02 20.18 -27.05
N ALA A 358 27.85 18.99 -26.44
CA ALA A 358 27.33 17.83 -27.14
C ALA A 358 26.55 16.87 -26.23
N LEU A 359 25.79 15.95 -26.85
CA LEU A 359 25.23 14.75 -26.22
C LEU A 359 26.17 13.58 -26.48
N ASP A 360 26.83 13.06 -25.42
CA ASP A 360 27.69 11.89 -25.51
C ASP A 360 26.84 10.61 -25.48
N SER A 361 26.76 9.94 -26.62
CA SER A 361 25.96 8.72 -26.80
C SER A 361 26.50 7.85 -27.93
N PRO A 362 26.47 6.51 -27.80
CA PRO A 362 26.82 5.61 -28.90
C PRO A 362 25.98 5.83 -30.17
N VAL A 363 24.76 6.35 -30.02
CA VAL A 363 23.83 6.57 -31.16
C VAL A 363 23.86 7.97 -31.71
N ALA A 364 24.54 8.93 -31.06
CA ALA A 364 24.58 10.32 -31.52
C ALA A 364 25.01 10.49 -32.98
N LYS A 365 25.93 9.66 -33.46
CA LYS A 365 26.42 9.66 -34.83
C LYS A 365 25.37 9.27 -35.91
N PHE A 366 24.24 8.72 -35.51
CA PHE A 366 23.14 8.32 -36.38
C PHE A 366 22.00 9.34 -36.40
N LEU A 367 22.05 10.35 -35.51
CA LEU A 367 21.05 11.39 -35.36
C LEU A 367 21.53 12.70 -35.95
N SER A 368 20.60 13.49 -36.50
CA SER A 368 20.91 14.81 -37.00
C SER A 368 21.15 15.82 -35.88
N GLU A 369 21.77 16.96 -36.19
CA GLU A 369 21.97 18.06 -35.23
C GLU A 369 20.61 18.60 -34.73
N GLU A 370 19.59 18.63 -35.57
CA GLU A 370 18.24 19.06 -35.19
C GLU A 370 17.58 18.08 -34.20
N GLU A 371 17.74 16.77 -34.43
CA GLU A 371 17.23 15.74 -33.51
C GLU A 371 17.93 15.82 -32.17
N LEU A 372 19.26 15.98 -32.14
CA LEU A 372 20.01 16.10 -30.88
C LEU A 372 19.65 17.38 -30.12
N ALA A 373 19.50 18.50 -30.80
CA ALA A 373 19.04 19.76 -30.21
C ALA A 373 17.59 19.65 -29.72
N GLY A 374 16.71 18.99 -30.46
CA GLY A 374 15.33 18.72 -30.10
C GLY A 374 15.20 17.87 -28.86
N VAL A 375 15.97 16.78 -28.73
CA VAL A 375 16.03 15.95 -27.52
C VAL A 375 16.43 16.78 -26.30
N ARG A 376 17.50 17.58 -26.46
CA ARG A 376 17.98 18.42 -25.36
C ARG A 376 16.94 19.46 -24.92
N SER A 377 16.26 20.08 -25.88
CA SER A 377 15.24 21.10 -25.62
C SER A 377 13.97 20.51 -25.01
N GLN A 378 13.42 19.45 -25.59
CA GLN A 378 12.14 18.86 -25.13
C GLN A 378 12.27 18.21 -23.75
N LEU A 379 13.44 17.65 -23.43
CA LEU A 379 13.73 17.10 -22.11
C LEU A 379 14.26 18.16 -21.11
N GLU A 380 14.34 19.43 -21.51
CA GLU A 380 14.87 20.51 -20.68
C GLU A 380 16.22 20.17 -20.05
N ALA A 381 17.10 19.54 -20.85
CA ALA A 381 18.30 18.88 -20.34
C ALA A 381 19.42 19.88 -20.01
N GLU A 382 20.02 19.74 -18.84
CA GLU A 382 21.14 20.53 -18.36
C GLU A 382 22.45 19.75 -18.39
N VAL A 383 23.57 20.48 -18.41
CA VAL A 383 24.91 19.87 -18.38
C VAL A 383 25.07 19.03 -17.10
N GLY A 384 25.46 17.78 -17.25
CA GLY A 384 25.59 16.84 -16.16
C GLY A 384 24.40 15.87 -16.03
N ASP A 385 23.35 16.03 -16.81
CA ASP A 385 22.21 15.12 -16.83
C ASP A 385 22.47 13.88 -17.68
N LEU A 386 21.70 12.84 -17.38
CA LEU A 386 21.57 11.66 -18.22
C LEU A 386 20.17 11.59 -18.81
N LEU A 387 20.08 11.40 -20.12
CA LEU A 387 18.83 11.19 -20.83
C LEU A 387 18.72 9.71 -21.20
N LEU A 388 17.54 9.14 -20.95
CA LEU A 388 17.23 7.75 -21.28
C LEU A 388 16.03 7.73 -22.21
N LEU A 389 16.17 7.12 -23.40
CA LEU A 389 15.12 7.05 -24.41
C LEU A 389 14.81 5.60 -24.74
N VAL A 390 13.53 5.30 -24.92
CA VAL A 390 13.02 4.01 -25.39
C VAL A 390 12.15 4.24 -26.62
N ALA A 391 12.33 3.38 -27.62
CA ALA A 391 11.56 3.37 -28.86
C ALA A 391 10.97 1.97 -29.09
N ASP A 392 9.65 1.87 -29.09
CA ASP A 392 8.91 0.63 -29.32
C ASP A 392 7.40 0.93 -29.47
N LYS A 393 6.53 -0.08 -29.28
CA LYS A 393 5.10 0.14 -29.09
C LYS A 393 4.86 1.02 -27.85
N ARG A 394 3.87 1.91 -27.90
CA ARG A 394 3.56 2.88 -26.83
C ARG A 394 3.41 2.22 -25.45
N THR A 395 2.76 1.06 -25.38
CA THR A 395 2.59 0.30 -24.13
C THR A 395 3.93 -0.16 -23.52
N VAL A 396 4.85 -0.65 -24.37
CA VAL A 396 6.20 -1.06 -23.93
C VAL A 396 7.01 0.15 -23.47
N VAL A 397 6.98 1.25 -24.24
CA VAL A 397 7.72 2.49 -23.92
C VAL A 397 7.29 3.04 -22.56
N ARG A 398 5.99 3.17 -22.33
CA ARG A 398 5.44 3.63 -21.04
C ARG A 398 5.88 2.72 -19.88
N HIS A 399 5.70 1.41 -20.03
CA HIS A 399 6.05 0.43 -19.01
C HIS A 399 7.53 0.49 -18.63
N VAL A 400 8.41 0.43 -19.62
CA VAL A 400 9.86 0.38 -19.37
C VAL A 400 10.39 1.68 -18.77
N LEU A 401 9.98 2.84 -19.31
CA LEU A 401 10.39 4.13 -18.76
C LEU A 401 9.81 4.37 -17.37
N GLY A 402 8.57 3.92 -17.11
CA GLY A 402 7.97 3.98 -15.79
C GLY A 402 8.76 3.17 -14.74
N LEU A 403 9.24 1.98 -15.10
CA LEU A 403 10.09 1.18 -14.22
C LEU A 403 11.49 1.79 -14.04
N LEU A 404 12.12 2.30 -15.11
CA LEU A 404 13.40 3.01 -15.02
C LEU A 404 13.31 4.24 -14.11
N ARG A 405 12.22 4.97 -14.19
CA ARG A 405 11.94 6.11 -13.32
C ARG A 405 11.96 5.72 -11.84
N LEU A 406 11.31 4.62 -11.49
CA LEU A 406 11.27 4.10 -10.12
C LEU A 406 12.64 3.60 -9.66
N GLU A 407 13.35 2.89 -10.54
CA GLU A 407 14.69 2.34 -10.26
C GLU A 407 15.73 3.42 -9.96
N LEU A 408 15.61 4.58 -10.64
CA LEU A 408 16.62 5.64 -10.58
C LEU A 408 16.37 6.68 -9.49
N ALA A 409 15.11 6.96 -9.14
CA ALA A 409 14.82 8.14 -8.34
C ALA A 409 13.75 7.96 -7.26
N ARG A 410 13.18 6.76 -7.08
CA ARG A 410 12.17 6.54 -6.05
C ARG A 410 12.76 6.81 -4.66
N PRO A 411 12.23 7.80 -3.93
CA PRO A 411 12.72 8.10 -2.59
C PRO A 411 12.33 6.99 -1.59
N PRO A 412 13.07 6.86 -0.47
CA PRO A 412 12.67 5.99 0.63
C PRO A 412 11.24 6.28 1.10
N VAL A 413 10.55 5.29 1.66
CA VAL A 413 9.16 5.42 2.14
C VAL A 413 9.01 6.51 3.21
N SER A 414 10.08 6.79 3.96
CA SER A 414 10.12 7.82 5.01
C SER A 414 10.20 9.25 4.48
N GLU A 415 10.54 9.44 3.21
CA GLU A 415 10.80 10.75 2.59
C GLU A 415 9.66 11.20 1.66
N GLY A 416 9.58 12.51 1.39
CA GLY A 416 8.62 13.08 0.44
C GLY A 416 7.17 13.18 0.94
N GLY A 417 6.91 12.88 2.21
CA GLY A 417 5.57 13.05 2.80
C GLY A 417 4.54 12.02 2.34
N LEU A 418 3.26 12.36 2.49
CA LEU A 418 2.12 11.58 2.03
C LEU A 418 1.52 12.28 0.80
N GLN A 419 1.88 11.81 -0.39
CA GLN A 419 1.37 12.35 -1.65
C GLN A 419 0.24 11.47 -2.17
N PHE A 420 -0.98 11.91 -1.89
CA PHE A 420 -2.20 11.27 -2.38
C PHE A 420 -2.56 11.77 -3.77
N LEU A 421 -3.19 10.91 -4.56
CA LEU A 421 -3.62 11.20 -5.92
C LEU A 421 -4.84 10.35 -6.26
N TRP A 422 -5.87 10.95 -6.84
CA TRP A 422 -6.97 10.24 -7.46
C TRP A 422 -6.67 10.04 -8.96
N ILE A 423 -6.70 8.79 -9.41
CA ILE A 423 -6.69 8.46 -10.84
C ILE A 423 -8.14 8.22 -11.25
N VAL A 424 -8.57 8.87 -12.32
CA VAL A 424 -9.95 8.84 -12.84
C VAL A 424 -9.96 8.53 -14.34
N ASP A 425 -11.14 8.34 -14.91
CA ASP A 425 -11.33 8.10 -16.34
C ASP A 425 -10.52 6.91 -16.87
N PHE A 426 -10.57 5.81 -16.15
CA PHE A 426 -9.98 4.55 -16.61
C PHE A 426 -10.64 4.07 -17.90
N PRO A 427 -9.95 3.31 -18.76
CA PRO A 427 -10.61 2.65 -19.87
C PRO A 427 -11.68 1.68 -19.34
N LEU A 428 -12.78 1.52 -20.06
CA LEU A 428 -13.79 0.50 -19.73
C LEU A 428 -13.28 -0.90 -20.08
N PHE A 429 -12.53 -0.99 -21.17
CA PHE A 429 -11.91 -2.22 -21.68
C PHE A 429 -10.41 -2.00 -21.89
N GLU A 430 -9.61 -2.96 -21.46
CA GLU A 430 -8.14 -2.84 -21.52
C GLU A 430 -7.53 -3.52 -22.79
N ASP A 431 -8.23 -4.50 -23.34
CA ASP A 431 -7.77 -5.26 -24.50
C ASP A 431 -8.96 -5.89 -25.26
N ILE A 432 -8.66 -6.48 -26.40
CA ILE A 432 -9.56 -7.36 -27.16
C ILE A 432 -8.93 -8.76 -27.15
N ASP A 433 -9.67 -9.76 -26.68
CA ASP A 433 -9.20 -11.13 -26.60
C ASP A 433 -9.09 -11.81 -28.00
N GLU A 434 -8.60 -13.06 -28.02
CA GLU A 434 -8.44 -13.84 -29.26
C GLU A 434 -9.77 -14.13 -29.96
N ASP A 435 -10.89 -14.09 -29.24
CA ASP A 435 -12.25 -14.27 -29.77
C ASP A 435 -12.86 -12.94 -30.29
N GLY A 436 -12.11 -11.84 -30.23
CA GLY A 436 -12.56 -10.48 -30.62
C GLY A 436 -13.47 -9.80 -29.59
N ARG A 437 -13.48 -10.26 -28.33
CA ARG A 437 -14.28 -9.70 -27.24
C ARG A 437 -13.48 -8.72 -26.41
N PRO A 438 -14.08 -7.59 -25.97
CA PRO A 438 -13.41 -6.67 -25.08
C PRO A 438 -13.21 -7.27 -23.69
N VAL A 439 -12.02 -7.06 -23.14
CA VAL A 439 -11.64 -7.47 -21.78
C VAL A 439 -11.90 -6.29 -20.83
N PRO A 440 -12.78 -6.41 -19.82
CA PRO A 440 -13.02 -5.32 -18.88
C PRO A 440 -11.74 -4.96 -18.10
N ALA A 441 -11.44 -3.67 -18.02
CA ALA A 441 -10.28 -3.18 -17.28
C ALA A 441 -10.45 -3.36 -15.76
N HIS A 442 -11.69 -3.26 -15.25
CA HIS A 442 -12.04 -3.48 -13.85
C HIS A 442 -13.17 -4.51 -13.72
N HIS A 443 -14.38 -4.05 -13.58
CA HIS A 443 -15.54 -4.90 -13.32
C HIS A 443 -16.63 -4.67 -14.38
N PRO A 444 -17.32 -5.70 -14.91
CA PRO A 444 -18.34 -5.54 -15.95
C PRO A 444 -19.60 -4.77 -15.51
N PHE A 445 -19.70 -4.39 -14.24
CA PHE A 445 -20.77 -3.53 -13.70
C PHE A 445 -20.34 -2.07 -13.60
N THR A 446 -19.17 -1.71 -14.10
CA THR A 446 -18.66 -0.34 -14.11
C THR A 446 -19.37 0.49 -15.16
N MET A 447 -19.87 1.67 -14.76
CA MET A 447 -20.58 2.60 -15.66
C MET A 447 -19.62 3.20 -16.66
N PRO A 448 -19.91 3.12 -17.99
CA PRO A 448 -19.19 3.88 -19.00
C PRO A 448 -19.28 5.39 -18.73
N HIS A 449 -18.30 6.15 -19.19
CA HIS A 449 -18.40 7.60 -19.18
C HIS A 449 -19.58 8.06 -20.04
N PRO A 450 -20.42 9.00 -19.60
CA PRO A 450 -21.62 9.43 -20.35
C PRO A 450 -21.33 9.94 -21.76
N ASP A 451 -20.19 10.61 -21.96
CA ASP A 451 -19.80 11.16 -23.25
C ASP A 451 -19.42 10.08 -24.27
N ASP A 452 -19.07 8.87 -23.81
CA ASP A 452 -18.54 7.79 -24.63
C ASP A 452 -19.56 6.69 -24.96
N LEU A 453 -20.83 6.86 -24.57
CA LEU A 453 -21.90 5.87 -24.82
C LEU A 453 -22.06 5.54 -26.31
N LYS A 454 -21.82 6.52 -27.21
CA LYS A 454 -21.86 6.29 -28.65
C LYS A 454 -20.75 5.36 -29.15
N LEU A 455 -19.57 5.42 -28.54
CA LEU A 455 -18.46 4.50 -28.85
C LEU A 455 -18.81 3.08 -28.40
N LEU A 456 -19.45 2.94 -27.25
CA LEU A 456 -19.95 1.66 -26.76
C LEU A 456 -21.00 1.04 -27.70
N GLU A 457 -21.90 1.86 -28.27
CA GLU A 457 -22.94 1.42 -29.20
C GLU A 457 -22.38 0.99 -30.56
N SER A 458 -21.26 1.56 -31.02
CA SER A 458 -20.64 1.20 -32.30
C SER A 458 -20.13 -0.23 -32.31
N GLY A 459 -19.63 -0.72 -31.17
CA GLY A 459 -19.16 -2.09 -30.98
C GLY A 459 -17.88 -2.43 -31.77
N SER A 460 -17.24 -1.46 -32.44
CA SER A 460 -15.97 -1.72 -33.11
C SER A 460 -14.83 -1.85 -32.09
N PRO A 461 -13.85 -2.75 -32.29
CA PRO A 461 -12.73 -2.93 -31.36
C PRO A 461 -11.99 -1.61 -31.06
N GLU A 462 -11.81 -0.77 -32.04
CA GLU A 462 -11.11 0.52 -31.88
C GLU A 462 -11.91 1.49 -31.02
N ASP A 463 -13.22 1.60 -31.25
CA ASP A 463 -14.11 2.45 -30.45
C ASP A 463 -14.24 1.92 -29.02
N LEU A 464 -14.36 0.59 -28.83
CA LEU A 464 -14.49 -0.03 -27.52
C LEU A 464 -13.27 0.24 -26.63
N LEU A 465 -12.05 0.19 -27.18
CA LEU A 465 -10.83 0.55 -26.46
C LEU A 465 -10.72 2.05 -26.16
N GLY A 466 -11.51 2.88 -26.84
CA GLY A 466 -11.62 4.32 -26.58
C GLY A 466 -12.63 4.70 -25.49
N VAL A 467 -13.49 3.75 -25.06
CA VAL A 467 -14.53 4.02 -24.06
C VAL A 467 -13.90 4.19 -22.67
N ARG A 468 -14.08 5.38 -22.09
CA ARG A 468 -13.73 5.63 -20.67
C ARG A 468 -14.81 5.08 -19.75
N SER A 469 -14.44 4.84 -18.51
CA SER A 469 -15.33 4.42 -17.44
C SER A 469 -15.34 5.43 -16.28
N GLN A 470 -16.35 5.36 -15.43
CA GLN A 470 -16.41 6.10 -14.18
C GLN A 470 -15.75 5.31 -13.03
N ALA A 471 -14.60 4.68 -13.32
CA ALA A 471 -13.74 4.07 -12.31
C ALA A 471 -12.72 5.08 -11.78
N TYR A 472 -12.30 4.87 -10.54
CA TYR A 472 -11.32 5.72 -9.86
C TYR A 472 -10.50 4.92 -8.86
N ASP A 473 -9.20 5.25 -8.77
CA ASP A 473 -8.27 4.67 -7.81
C ASP A 473 -7.67 5.76 -6.93
N LEU A 474 -7.55 5.47 -5.64
CA LEU A 474 -6.77 6.28 -4.71
C LEU A 474 -5.35 5.74 -4.63
N VAL A 475 -4.40 6.58 -4.96
CA VAL A 475 -2.96 6.27 -4.94
C VAL A 475 -2.25 7.05 -3.84
N LEU A 476 -1.34 6.40 -3.13
CA LEU A 476 -0.42 7.03 -2.17
C LEU A 476 1.01 6.59 -2.47
N ASN A 477 1.90 7.54 -2.84
CA ASN A 477 3.33 7.28 -2.99
C ASN A 477 3.65 6.08 -3.91
N GLY A 478 2.88 5.92 -4.99
CA GLY A 478 3.06 4.81 -5.94
C GLY A 478 2.38 3.49 -5.53
N TRP A 479 1.50 3.53 -4.53
CA TRP A 479 0.70 2.39 -4.09
C TRP A 479 -0.79 2.68 -4.28
N GLU A 480 -1.50 1.77 -4.91
CA GLU A 480 -2.96 1.78 -4.94
C GLU A 480 -3.48 1.42 -3.53
N LEU A 481 -4.17 2.37 -2.89
CA LEU A 481 -4.80 2.16 -1.59
C LEU A 481 -6.19 1.57 -1.69
N GLY A 482 -6.88 1.85 -2.77
CA GLY A 482 -8.22 1.36 -3.01
C GLY A 482 -8.75 1.83 -4.35
N SER A 483 -9.79 1.17 -4.82
CA SER A 483 -10.44 1.44 -6.09
C SER A 483 -11.95 1.42 -5.94
N GLY A 484 -12.64 2.04 -6.88
CA GLY A 484 -14.08 2.04 -6.97
C GLY A 484 -14.60 2.47 -8.32
N SER A 485 -15.91 2.40 -8.47
CA SER A 485 -16.57 2.89 -9.69
C SER A 485 -18.04 3.23 -9.43
N VAL A 486 -18.59 4.08 -10.25
CA VAL A 486 -20.05 4.19 -10.38
C VAL A 486 -20.56 2.92 -11.06
N ARG A 487 -21.64 2.34 -10.53
CA ARG A 487 -22.24 1.13 -11.08
C ARG A 487 -23.27 1.45 -12.15
N ILE A 488 -23.38 0.54 -13.13
CA ILE A 488 -24.45 0.64 -14.13
C ILE A 488 -25.79 0.41 -13.45
N VAL A 489 -26.70 1.36 -13.62
CA VAL A 489 -28.08 1.28 -13.08
C VAL A 489 -29.13 1.15 -14.19
N GLN A 490 -28.72 1.29 -15.46
CA GLN A 490 -29.60 1.16 -16.62
C GLN A 490 -29.51 -0.26 -17.19
N PRO A 491 -30.62 -1.03 -17.18
CA PRO A 491 -30.59 -2.42 -17.66
C PRO A 491 -30.10 -2.58 -19.11
N GLU A 492 -30.41 -1.62 -19.98
CA GLU A 492 -29.98 -1.65 -21.38
C GLU A 492 -28.47 -1.55 -21.54
N ILE A 493 -27.82 -0.64 -20.79
CA ILE A 493 -26.36 -0.48 -20.79
C ILE A 493 -25.72 -1.73 -20.19
N GLN A 494 -26.27 -2.25 -19.09
CA GLN A 494 -25.75 -3.45 -18.43
C GLN A 494 -25.78 -4.67 -19.36
N ARG A 495 -26.91 -4.88 -20.05
CA ARG A 495 -27.03 -5.96 -21.03
C ARG A 495 -26.06 -5.80 -22.19
N THR A 496 -25.85 -4.56 -22.64
CA THR A 496 -24.88 -4.26 -23.73
C THR A 496 -23.48 -4.62 -23.30
N VAL A 497 -23.00 -4.17 -22.13
CA VAL A 497 -21.67 -4.50 -21.62
C VAL A 497 -21.49 -5.99 -21.42
N LEU A 498 -22.45 -6.66 -20.76
CA LEU A 498 -22.39 -8.11 -20.51
C LEU A 498 -22.35 -8.93 -21.81
N ARG A 499 -23.11 -8.52 -22.83
CA ARG A 499 -23.11 -9.16 -24.15
C ARG A 499 -21.77 -8.98 -24.85
N LEU A 500 -21.20 -7.78 -24.82
CA LEU A 500 -19.89 -7.50 -25.42
C LEU A 500 -18.78 -8.38 -24.82
N VAL A 501 -18.80 -8.60 -23.51
CA VAL A 501 -17.82 -9.48 -22.83
C VAL A 501 -18.20 -10.98 -22.94
N GLY A 502 -19.19 -11.35 -23.76
CA GLY A 502 -19.50 -12.74 -24.10
C GLY A 502 -20.43 -13.46 -23.11
N ILE A 503 -21.15 -12.75 -22.24
CA ILE A 503 -22.15 -13.33 -21.33
C ILE A 503 -23.50 -13.33 -22.03
N ASP A 504 -24.07 -14.52 -22.25
CA ASP A 504 -25.39 -14.69 -22.87
C ASP A 504 -26.55 -14.37 -21.93
N GLU A 505 -27.74 -14.13 -22.50
CA GLU A 505 -28.94 -13.73 -21.74
C GLU A 505 -29.37 -14.76 -20.68
N ALA A 506 -29.22 -16.07 -20.95
CA ALA A 506 -29.58 -17.12 -20.00
C ALA A 506 -28.64 -17.09 -18.78
N THR A 507 -27.36 -16.90 -19.02
CA THR A 507 -26.33 -16.74 -17.97
C THR A 507 -26.54 -15.44 -17.20
N MET A 508 -26.87 -14.33 -17.88
CA MET A 508 -27.22 -13.06 -17.24
C MET A 508 -28.37 -13.24 -16.27
N GLN A 509 -29.47 -13.82 -16.72
CA GLN A 509 -30.66 -14.04 -15.90
C GLN A 509 -30.39 -14.99 -14.73
N GLN A 510 -29.62 -16.05 -14.94
CA GLN A 510 -29.31 -17.00 -13.88
C GLN A 510 -28.42 -16.44 -12.78
N ARG A 511 -27.42 -15.64 -13.14
CA ARG A 511 -26.39 -15.14 -12.21
C ARG A 511 -26.70 -13.76 -11.63
N PHE A 512 -27.33 -12.92 -12.41
CA PHE A 512 -27.52 -11.49 -12.12
C PHE A 512 -28.98 -11.02 -12.24
N GLY A 513 -29.94 -11.94 -12.45
CA GLY A 513 -31.35 -11.57 -12.67
C GLY A 513 -31.96 -10.72 -11.57
N PHE A 514 -31.43 -10.78 -10.35
CA PHE A 514 -31.85 -9.94 -9.24
C PHE A 514 -31.27 -8.50 -9.30
N LEU A 515 -30.31 -8.23 -10.20
CA LEU A 515 -29.75 -6.89 -10.48
C LEU A 515 -30.28 -6.30 -11.80
N LEU A 516 -30.84 -7.13 -12.69
CA LEU A 516 -31.41 -6.77 -13.99
C LEU A 516 -32.92 -6.52 -13.88
#